data_6e425b461f10b5563b5a56433289fc0e
#
_entry.id   6e425b461f10b5563b5a56433289fc0e
#
_cell.length_a   1.000
_cell.length_b   1.000
_cell.length_c   1.000
_cell.angle_alpha   90.00
_cell.angle_beta   90.00
_cell.angle_gamma   90.00
#
_symmetry.space_group_name_H-M   'P 1'
#
loop_
_entity.id
_entity.type
_entity.pdbx_description
1 polymer ?
#
loop_
_entity_poly.entity_id
_entity_poly.type
_entity_poly.pdbx_seq_one_letter_code
_entity_poly.pdbx_strand_id
1 'polypeptide(L)'
;MSGHPTVRDDPDDVMVRRAATVGHRMAMGPGEPALTEWAAAGLALPDETAMMRYRLDRIVAQMADDDLDGILLFDPMNVMYATYAPNMQVWLLHNQARYAFVGADGRLVLFDYPGCGFLSAHNPFIHEVRPATTFTYFLSGGRTDEQAGDFAAEISDLLATHGGGGRRLALDSSTTLGVTALQDTGISLVEGTRVMEEARKVKGPDEITAMRCSLEGTRVACGKMFEAMAPGMSENQVWGVLWAEMLA
;
A
#
# COMPACT_ATOMS: atom_id res chain seq x y z
N MET A 1 14.08 -20.96 -6.90
CA MET A 1 12.71 -21.19 -7.43
C MET A 1 11.90 -19.97 -7.03
N SER A 2 11.67 -19.06 -7.98
CA SER A 2 10.94 -17.81 -7.75
C SER A 2 9.43 -18.13 -7.73
N GLY A 3 8.88 -18.31 -6.54
CA GLY A 3 7.42 -18.39 -6.39
C GLY A 3 6.83 -17.00 -6.55
N HIS A 4 6.21 -16.73 -7.71
CA HIS A 4 5.31 -15.60 -7.84
C HIS A 4 4.15 -15.76 -6.82
N PRO A 5 3.64 -14.65 -6.25
CA PRO A 5 2.46 -14.72 -5.39
C PRO A 5 1.35 -15.43 -6.18
N THR A 6 0.78 -16.46 -5.60
CA THR A 6 -0.37 -17.15 -6.18
C THR A 6 -1.58 -16.24 -6.04
N VAL A 7 -1.81 -15.40 -7.06
CA VAL A 7 -3.15 -14.89 -7.33
C VAL A 7 -3.99 -16.15 -7.54
N ARG A 8 -5.03 -16.38 -6.75
CA ARG A 8 -6.03 -17.38 -7.08
C ARG A 8 -6.66 -16.90 -8.37
N ASP A 9 -6.17 -17.42 -9.49
CA ASP A 9 -6.78 -17.24 -10.81
C ASP A 9 -8.17 -17.88 -10.74
N ASP A 10 -9.19 -17.07 -10.51
CA ASP A 10 -10.54 -17.44 -10.87
C ASP A 10 -10.63 -17.31 -12.40
N PRO A 11 -10.66 -18.42 -13.15
CA PRO A 11 -10.68 -18.38 -14.61
C PRO A 11 -11.95 -17.71 -15.17
N ASP A 12 -12.96 -17.45 -14.33
CA ASP A 12 -14.21 -16.78 -14.71
C ASP A 12 -14.22 -15.29 -14.34
N ASP A 13 -13.20 -14.76 -13.67
CA ASP A 13 -13.09 -13.33 -13.41
C ASP A 13 -12.73 -12.57 -14.69
N VAL A 14 -13.74 -11.92 -15.26
CA VAL A 14 -13.63 -11.07 -16.48
C VAL A 14 -12.60 -9.95 -16.29
N MET A 15 -12.39 -9.48 -15.06
CA MET A 15 -11.43 -8.43 -14.75
C MET A 15 -9.99 -8.97 -14.77
N VAL A 16 -9.75 -10.19 -14.28
CA VAL A 16 -8.44 -10.86 -14.37
C VAL A 16 -8.07 -11.11 -15.85
N ARG A 17 -9.01 -11.55 -16.67
CA ARG A 17 -8.78 -11.72 -18.13
C ARG A 17 -8.49 -10.39 -18.82
N ARG A 18 -9.21 -9.32 -18.49
CA ARG A 18 -8.92 -7.97 -19.02
C ARG A 18 -7.58 -7.46 -18.55
N ALA A 19 -7.22 -7.64 -17.28
CA ALA A 19 -5.92 -7.28 -16.75
C ALA A 19 -4.78 -8.05 -17.41
N ALA A 20 -4.94 -9.37 -17.62
CA ALA A 20 -3.98 -10.19 -18.37
C ALA A 20 -3.83 -9.73 -19.83
N THR A 21 -4.92 -9.26 -20.46
CA THR A 21 -4.91 -8.77 -21.86
C THR A 21 -4.35 -7.35 -21.99
N VAL A 22 -4.48 -6.52 -20.95
CA VAL A 22 -4.05 -5.12 -20.92
C VAL A 22 -2.75 -4.95 -20.12
N GLY A 23 -2.36 -5.94 -19.34
CA GLY A 23 -1.28 -5.85 -18.33
C GLY A 23 0.06 -5.36 -18.89
N HIS A 24 0.41 -5.68 -20.13
CA HIS A 24 1.62 -5.15 -20.77
C HIS A 24 1.50 -3.68 -21.22
N ARG A 25 0.33 -3.04 -21.10
CA ARG A 25 0.08 -1.63 -21.40
C ARG A 25 -0.07 -0.78 -20.13
N MET A 26 -0.17 -1.41 -18.97
CA MET A 26 -0.20 -0.70 -17.68
C MET A 26 1.23 -0.60 -17.16
N ALA A 27 1.94 0.44 -17.58
CA ALA A 27 3.21 0.78 -16.97
C ALA A 27 2.95 1.26 -15.54
N MET A 28 3.42 0.52 -14.55
CA MET A 28 3.52 0.99 -13.19
C MET A 28 4.88 1.66 -13.05
N GLY A 29 4.89 2.91 -12.62
CA GLY A 29 6.14 3.65 -12.45
C GLY A 29 6.24 4.91 -13.32
N PRO A 30 7.42 5.52 -13.41
CA PRO A 30 7.64 6.76 -14.14
C PRO A 30 7.50 6.54 -15.66
N GLY A 31 6.90 7.52 -16.34
CA GLY A 31 6.85 7.55 -17.81
C GLY A 31 8.20 7.94 -18.44
N GLU A 32 8.33 7.72 -19.74
CA GLU A 32 9.52 8.10 -20.50
C GLU A 32 9.94 9.58 -20.33
N PRO A 33 9.03 10.57 -20.24
CA PRO A 33 9.41 11.95 -19.97
C PRO A 33 10.17 12.10 -18.64
N ALA A 34 9.67 11.52 -17.56
CA ALA A 34 10.32 11.57 -16.25
C ALA A 34 11.69 10.88 -16.26
N LEU A 35 11.81 9.71 -16.90
CA LEU A 35 13.08 9.00 -17.05
C LEU A 35 14.12 9.83 -17.81
N THR A 36 13.69 10.53 -18.85
CA THR A 36 14.55 11.43 -19.64
C THR A 36 15.04 12.61 -18.81
N GLU A 37 14.15 13.25 -18.05
CA GLU A 37 14.49 14.36 -17.16
C GLU A 37 15.47 13.95 -16.06
N TRP A 38 15.23 12.81 -15.43
CA TRP A 38 16.11 12.29 -14.36
C TRP A 38 17.50 11.94 -14.90
N ALA A 39 17.56 11.32 -16.09
CA ALA A 39 18.83 11.04 -16.74
C ALA A 39 19.60 12.33 -17.09
N ALA A 40 18.92 13.34 -17.60
CA ALA A 40 19.50 14.66 -17.89
C ALA A 40 20.00 15.38 -16.63
N ALA A 41 19.35 15.15 -15.49
CA ALA A 41 19.77 15.64 -14.17
C ALA A 41 20.90 14.80 -13.55
N GLY A 42 21.34 13.72 -14.18
CA GLY A 42 22.38 12.82 -13.67
C GLY A 42 21.91 11.97 -12.49
N LEU A 43 20.60 11.75 -12.35
CA LEU A 43 20.04 10.94 -11.29
C LEU A 43 20.07 9.44 -11.65
N ALA A 44 20.49 8.63 -10.71
CA ALA A 44 20.33 7.17 -10.79
C ALA A 44 18.86 6.80 -10.48
N LEU A 45 18.40 5.67 -11.04
CA LEU A 45 17.11 5.10 -10.66
C LEU A 45 17.25 4.28 -9.37
N PRO A 46 16.21 4.24 -8.51
CA PRO A 46 16.21 3.39 -7.33
C PRO A 46 16.16 1.91 -7.72
N ASP A 47 16.79 1.05 -6.93
CA ASP A 47 16.49 -0.38 -6.95
C ASP A 47 15.18 -0.60 -6.18
N GLU A 48 14.08 -0.72 -6.92
CA GLU A 48 12.75 -0.89 -6.33
C GLU A 48 12.64 -2.20 -5.52
N THR A 49 13.33 -3.26 -5.95
CA THR A 49 13.32 -4.55 -5.24
C THR A 49 14.04 -4.42 -3.90
N ALA A 50 15.22 -3.78 -3.88
CA ALA A 50 15.92 -3.49 -2.64
C ALA A 50 15.12 -2.57 -1.71
N MET A 51 14.44 -1.56 -2.27
CA MET A 51 13.59 -0.65 -1.52
C MET A 51 12.39 -1.38 -0.88
N MET A 52 11.69 -2.22 -1.63
CA MET A 52 10.58 -3.02 -1.10
C MET A 52 11.04 -3.95 0.03
N ARG A 53 12.17 -4.63 -0.14
CA ARG A 53 12.77 -5.48 0.91
C ARG A 53 13.08 -4.66 2.15
N TYR A 54 13.79 -3.54 1.99
CA TYR A 54 14.15 -2.67 3.10
C TYR A 54 12.93 -2.23 3.91
N ARG A 55 11.85 -1.84 3.25
CA ARG A 55 10.60 -1.41 3.90
C ARG A 55 9.96 -2.52 4.73
N LEU A 56 9.87 -3.72 4.17
CA LEU A 56 9.34 -4.87 4.91
C LEU A 56 10.21 -5.20 6.12
N ASP A 57 11.53 -5.23 5.94
CA ASP A 57 12.48 -5.52 7.02
C ASP A 57 12.39 -4.45 8.14
N ARG A 58 12.16 -3.18 7.78
CA ARG A 58 11.93 -2.10 8.77
C ARG A 58 10.66 -2.30 9.60
N ILE A 59 9.57 -2.75 8.96
CA ILE A 59 8.31 -3.07 9.67
C ILE A 59 8.54 -4.22 10.63
N VAL A 60 9.15 -5.31 10.17
CA VAL A 60 9.41 -6.51 10.98
C VAL A 60 10.34 -6.19 12.15
N ALA A 61 11.41 -5.42 11.90
CA ALA A 61 12.32 -5.00 12.97
C ALA A 61 11.61 -4.16 14.04
N GLN A 62 10.76 -3.20 13.63
CA GLN A 62 10.03 -2.38 14.58
C GLN A 62 8.99 -3.19 15.36
N MET A 63 8.34 -4.17 14.72
CA MET A 63 7.46 -5.09 15.45
C MET A 63 8.22 -5.90 16.50
N ALA A 64 9.42 -6.37 16.18
CA ALA A 64 10.27 -7.10 17.13
C ALA A 64 10.70 -6.22 18.31
N ASP A 65 11.08 -4.95 18.05
CA ASP A 65 11.45 -3.97 19.09
C ASP A 65 10.27 -3.67 20.06
N ASP A 66 9.04 -3.75 19.56
CA ASP A 66 7.81 -3.48 20.33
C ASP A 66 7.14 -4.76 20.87
N ASP A 67 7.75 -5.93 20.72
CA ASP A 67 7.23 -7.24 21.15
C ASP A 67 5.83 -7.52 20.58
N LEU A 68 5.70 -7.39 19.26
CA LEU A 68 4.45 -7.57 18.51
C LEU A 68 4.50 -8.83 17.66
N ASP A 69 3.36 -9.53 17.62
CA ASP A 69 3.20 -10.75 16.83
C ASP A 69 2.74 -10.49 15.39
N GLY A 70 2.24 -9.30 15.14
CA GLY A 70 1.83 -8.85 13.81
C GLY A 70 1.40 -7.40 13.79
N ILE A 71 1.21 -6.89 12.56
CA ILE A 71 0.60 -5.58 12.33
C ILE A 71 -0.45 -5.67 11.24
N LEU A 72 -1.57 -5.01 11.44
CA LEU A 72 -2.66 -4.88 10.48
C LEU A 72 -2.80 -3.41 10.07
N LEU A 73 -2.70 -3.15 8.78
CA LEU A 73 -2.59 -1.83 8.18
C LEU A 73 -3.84 -1.54 7.34
N PHE A 74 -4.56 -0.49 7.67
CA PHE A 74 -5.68 0.07 6.89
C PHE A 74 -5.37 1.44 6.30
N ASP A 75 -4.46 2.21 6.91
CA ASP A 75 -4.04 3.48 6.35
C ASP A 75 -3.42 3.26 4.96
N PRO A 76 -3.94 3.90 3.89
CA PRO A 76 -3.48 3.67 2.52
C PRO A 76 -1.99 3.97 2.31
N MET A 77 -1.41 4.90 3.10
CA MET A 77 0.02 5.22 3.01
C MET A 77 0.86 4.12 3.65
N ASN A 78 0.39 3.54 4.75
CA ASN A 78 1.06 2.43 5.41
C ASN A 78 0.93 1.14 4.57
N VAL A 79 -0.24 0.87 4.00
CA VAL A 79 -0.44 -0.23 3.05
C VAL A 79 0.49 -0.07 1.85
N MET A 80 0.57 1.14 1.26
CA MET A 80 1.47 1.41 0.14
C MET A 80 2.95 1.28 0.54
N TYR A 81 3.34 1.68 1.74
CA TYR A 81 4.71 1.49 2.23
C TYR A 81 5.07 0.01 2.32
N ALA A 82 4.19 -0.82 2.89
CA ALA A 82 4.41 -2.26 3.04
C ALA A 82 4.38 -3.01 1.70
N THR A 83 3.48 -2.63 0.79
CA THR A 83 3.18 -3.40 -0.43
C THR A 83 3.76 -2.80 -1.71
N TYR A 84 4.17 -1.53 -1.69
CA TYR A 84 4.56 -0.75 -2.88
C TYR A 84 3.51 -0.78 -4.00
N ALA A 85 2.25 -0.98 -3.64
CA ALA A 85 1.13 -1.13 -4.56
C ALA A 85 0.07 -0.05 -4.31
N PRO A 86 -0.03 0.98 -5.15
CA PRO A 86 -1.07 2.01 -5.03
C PRO A 86 -2.43 1.45 -5.46
N ASN A 87 -3.50 1.89 -4.78
CA ASN A 87 -4.88 1.66 -5.21
C ASN A 87 -5.76 2.71 -4.55
N MET A 88 -6.53 3.48 -5.28
CA MET A 88 -7.60 4.39 -4.86
C MET A 88 -7.45 5.02 -3.45
N GLN A 89 -6.27 5.59 -3.11
CA GLN A 89 -5.93 6.01 -1.74
C GLN A 89 -6.98 6.93 -1.09
N VAL A 90 -7.52 7.90 -1.82
CA VAL A 90 -8.54 8.84 -1.29
C VAL A 90 -9.83 8.12 -0.95
N TRP A 91 -10.26 7.17 -1.79
CA TRP A 91 -11.42 6.33 -1.53
C TRP A 91 -11.21 5.44 -0.30
N LEU A 92 -10.03 4.86 -0.16
CA LEU A 92 -9.67 3.94 0.91
C LEU A 92 -9.52 4.63 2.28
N LEU A 93 -9.20 5.93 2.31
CA LEU A 93 -9.26 6.72 3.55
C LEU A 93 -10.68 6.78 4.13
N HIS A 94 -11.70 6.74 3.27
CA HIS A 94 -13.10 6.77 3.68
C HIS A 94 -13.70 5.37 3.85
N ASN A 95 -13.29 4.43 3.00
CA ASN A 95 -13.82 3.06 2.97
C ASN A 95 -12.71 2.05 3.23
N GLN A 96 -12.73 1.42 4.39
CA GLN A 96 -11.74 0.41 4.80
C GLN A 96 -11.98 -0.92 4.05
N ALA A 97 -11.67 -0.92 2.76
CA ALA A 97 -11.91 -2.05 1.86
C ALA A 97 -10.62 -2.63 1.26
N ARG A 98 -9.47 -2.18 1.75
CA ARG A 98 -8.14 -2.69 1.41
C ARG A 98 -7.25 -2.59 2.63
N TYR A 99 -6.55 -3.65 2.96
CA TYR A 99 -5.69 -3.70 4.13
C TYR A 99 -4.56 -4.71 3.93
N ALA A 100 -3.53 -4.64 4.75
CA ALA A 100 -2.41 -5.56 4.70
C ALA A 100 -2.09 -6.09 6.10
N PHE A 101 -1.75 -7.37 6.18
CA PHE A 101 -1.25 -8.02 7.38
C PHE A 101 0.24 -8.34 7.21
N VAL A 102 1.04 -8.02 8.22
CA VAL A 102 2.44 -8.46 8.31
C VAL A 102 2.61 -9.25 9.60
N GLY A 103 3.03 -10.51 9.49
CA GLY A 103 3.34 -11.38 10.62
C GLY A 103 4.75 -11.16 11.16
N ALA A 104 5.02 -11.61 12.38
CA ALA A 104 6.35 -11.54 12.99
C ALA A 104 7.43 -12.31 12.21
N ASP A 105 7.04 -13.32 11.44
CA ASP A 105 7.91 -14.07 10.51
C ASP A 105 8.18 -13.34 9.18
N GLY A 106 7.65 -12.14 9.00
CA GLY A 106 7.75 -11.34 7.78
C GLY A 106 6.72 -11.72 6.70
N ARG A 107 5.75 -12.58 7.00
CA ARG A 107 4.66 -12.92 6.08
C ARG A 107 3.83 -11.67 5.78
N LEU A 108 3.83 -11.23 4.53
CA LEU A 108 3.01 -10.11 4.05
C LEU A 108 1.83 -10.66 3.24
N VAL A 109 0.62 -10.36 3.70
CA VAL A 109 -0.65 -10.69 3.02
C VAL A 109 -1.37 -9.40 2.69
N LEU A 110 -1.72 -9.22 1.42
CA LEU A 110 -2.50 -8.08 0.96
C LEU A 110 -3.95 -8.52 0.73
N PHE A 111 -4.88 -7.79 1.33
CA PHE A 111 -6.30 -7.90 1.07
C PHE A 111 -6.72 -6.76 0.15
N ASP A 112 -7.18 -7.09 -1.04
CA ASP A 112 -7.51 -6.11 -2.07
C ASP A 112 -8.89 -6.40 -2.69
N TYR A 113 -9.38 -5.47 -3.50
CA TYR A 113 -10.60 -5.71 -4.26
C TYR A 113 -10.45 -6.91 -5.19
N PRO A 114 -11.50 -7.72 -5.36
CA PRO A 114 -11.50 -8.78 -6.36
C PRO A 114 -11.06 -8.27 -7.74
N GLY A 115 -10.09 -8.96 -8.35
CA GLY A 115 -9.53 -8.58 -9.65
C GLY A 115 -8.46 -7.49 -9.65
N CYS A 116 -8.08 -6.91 -8.49
CA CYS A 116 -7.04 -5.88 -8.40
C CYS A 116 -5.62 -6.42 -8.12
N GLY A 117 -5.43 -7.73 -8.00
CA GLY A 117 -4.14 -8.35 -7.69
C GLY A 117 -3.00 -7.97 -8.66
N PHE A 118 -3.32 -7.60 -9.92
CA PHE A 118 -2.34 -7.15 -10.88
C PHE A 118 -1.60 -5.87 -10.45
N LEU A 119 -2.22 -5.02 -9.61
CA LEU A 119 -1.60 -3.79 -9.12
C LEU A 119 -0.43 -4.06 -8.16
N SER A 120 -0.35 -5.25 -7.59
CA SER A 120 0.67 -5.67 -6.64
C SER A 120 1.62 -6.75 -7.17
N ALA A 121 1.39 -7.25 -8.40
CA ALA A 121 2.12 -8.37 -8.97
C ALA A 121 3.64 -8.11 -9.17
N HIS A 122 4.06 -6.85 -9.19
CA HIS A 122 5.46 -6.45 -9.30
C HIS A 122 6.24 -6.60 -7.98
N ASN A 123 5.55 -6.73 -6.84
CA ASN A 123 6.23 -6.89 -5.55
C ASN A 123 6.42 -8.37 -5.19
N PRO A 124 7.65 -8.91 -5.25
CA PRO A 124 7.93 -10.32 -4.96
C PRO A 124 7.83 -10.67 -3.46
N PHE A 125 7.67 -9.68 -2.58
CA PHE A 125 7.59 -9.86 -1.13
C PHE A 125 6.16 -9.95 -0.61
N ILE A 126 5.15 -9.72 -1.46
CA ILE A 126 3.77 -10.04 -1.12
C ILE A 126 3.59 -11.55 -1.29
N HIS A 127 3.42 -12.25 -0.19
CA HIS A 127 3.34 -13.71 -0.17
C HIS A 127 1.98 -14.22 -0.63
N GLU A 128 0.92 -13.41 -0.42
CA GLU A 128 -0.44 -13.77 -0.77
C GLU A 128 -1.29 -12.53 -1.02
N VAL A 129 -2.18 -12.58 -1.99
CA VAL A 129 -3.23 -11.58 -2.21
C VAL A 129 -4.58 -12.26 -2.05
N ARG A 130 -5.41 -11.73 -1.17
CA ARG A 130 -6.77 -12.24 -0.88
C ARG A 130 -7.82 -11.19 -1.23
N PRO A 131 -9.04 -11.60 -1.58
CA PRO A 131 -10.17 -10.68 -1.59
C PRO A 131 -10.37 -10.07 -0.20
N ALA A 132 -10.56 -8.75 -0.14
CA ALA A 132 -10.80 -8.08 1.13
C ALA A 132 -12.22 -8.39 1.65
N THR A 133 -12.31 -8.87 2.88
CA THR A 133 -13.58 -8.92 3.62
C THR A 133 -13.90 -7.53 4.11
N THR A 134 -15.03 -6.96 3.68
CA THR A 134 -15.46 -5.59 4.00
C THR A 134 -16.58 -5.58 5.00
N PHE A 135 -16.48 -4.75 6.02
CA PHE A 135 -17.45 -4.65 7.13
C PHE A 135 -17.93 -3.21 7.39
N THR A 136 -17.89 -2.37 6.36
CA THR A 136 -18.51 -1.05 6.39
C THR A 136 -19.95 -1.13 5.86
N TYR A 137 -20.89 -0.40 6.45
CA TYR A 137 -22.30 -0.44 6.04
C TYR A 137 -22.50 -0.17 4.55
N PHE A 138 -21.71 0.73 3.97
CA PHE A 138 -21.78 1.05 2.54
C PHE A 138 -21.50 -0.17 1.64
N LEU A 139 -20.56 -1.04 2.03
CA LEU A 139 -20.16 -2.21 1.24
C LEU A 139 -20.91 -3.49 1.63
N SER A 140 -21.31 -3.63 2.90
CA SER A 140 -21.84 -4.88 3.47
C SER A 140 -23.34 -4.79 3.83
N GLY A 141 -23.90 -3.58 3.88
CA GLY A 141 -25.31 -3.38 4.22
C GLY A 141 -25.67 -4.01 5.56
N GLY A 142 -26.75 -4.78 5.58
CA GLY A 142 -27.22 -5.46 6.80
C GLY A 142 -26.36 -6.63 7.29
N ARG A 143 -25.29 -6.98 6.56
CA ARG A 143 -24.37 -8.07 6.94
C ARG A 143 -23.08 -7.57 7.61
N THR A 144 -23.05 -6.34 8.07
CA THR A 144 -21.85 -5.69 8.60
C THR A 144 -21.26 -6.47 9.78
N ASP A 145 -22.09 -6.93 10.74
CA ASP A 145 -21.63 -7.67 11.92
C ASP A 145 -21.09 -9.05 11.55
N GLU A 146 -21.77 -9.77 10.64
CA GLU A 146 -21.32 -11.05 10.10
C GLU A 146 -19.95 -10.91 9.43
N GLN A 147 -19.80 -9.92 8.55
CA GLN A 147 -18.56 -9.67 7.83
C GLN A 147 -17.41 -9.21 8.75
N ALA A 148 -17.71 -8.48 9.82
CA ALA A 148 -16.71 -8.14 10.83
C ALA A 148 -16.20 -9.38 11.57
N GLY A 149 -17.09 -10.34 11.86
CA GLY A 149 -16.72 -11.63 12.44
C GLY A 149 -15.83 -12.47 11.51
N ASP A 150 -16.21 -12.57 10.22
CA ASP A 150 -15.42 -13.28 9.21
C ASP A 150 -14.02 -12.65 9.05
N PHE A 151 -13.96 -11.34 8.95
CA PHE A 151 -12.70 -10.59 8.93
C PHE A 151 -11.84 -10.87 10.15
N ALA A 152 -12.41 -10.80 11.35
CA ALA A 152 -11.65 -11.00 12.58
C ALA A 152 -11.15 -12.44 12.74
N ALA A 153 -11.94 -13.43 12.31
CA ALA A 153 -11.54 -14.84 12.29
C ALA A 153 -10.35 -15.04 11.34
N GLU A 154 -10.40 -14.46 10.14
CA GLU A 154 -9.31 -14.55 9.15
C GLU A 154 -8.01 -13.94 9.67
N ILE A 155 -8.07 -12.75 10.30
CA ILE A 155 -6.88 -12.12 10.89
C ILE A 155 -6.37 -12.92 12.09
N SER A 156 -7.26 -13.49 12.91
CA SER A 156 -6.88 -14.35 14.04
C SER A 156 -6.11 -15.60 13.58
N ASP A 157 -6.53 -16.23 12.48
CA ASP A 157 -5.87 -17.39 11.88
C ASP A 157 -4.49 -17.03 11.33
N LEU A 158 -4.37 -15.88 10.65
CA LEU A 158 -3.06 -15.39 10.18
C LEU A 158 -2.11 -15.09 11.33
N LEU A 159 -2.59 -14.45 12.39
CA LEU A 159 -1.78 -14.15 13.57
C LEU A 159 -1.36 -15.45 14.29
N ALA A 160 -2.23 -16.44 14.40
CA ALA A 160 -1.90 -17.73 14.98
C ALA A 160 -0.82 -18.48 14.18
N THR A 161 -0.84 -18.33 12.86
CA THR A 161 0.10 -19.02 11.95
C THR A 161 1.45 -18.29 11.83
N HIS A 162 1.45 -16.95 11.80
CA HIS A 162 2.59 -16.11 11.45
C HIS A 162 3.08 -15.19 12.57
N GLY A 163 2.42 -15.22 13.75
CA GLY A 163 2.73 -14.35 14.89
C GLY A 163 3.66 -14.97 15.94
N GLY A 164 4.24 -16.15 15.69
CA GLY A 164 5.17 -16.76 16.66
C GLY A 164 4.51 -17.30 17.92
N GLY A 165 3.18 -17.41 17.98
CA GLY A 165 2.40 -17.98 19.08
C GLY A 165 1.83 -16.96 20.06
N GLY A 166 2.10 -15.69 19.87
CA GLY A 166 1.48 -14.60 20.63
C GLY A 166 0.18 -14.09 20.03
N ARG A 167 -0.42 -13.07 20.66
CA ARG A 167 -1.69 -12.46 20.23
C ARG A 167 -1.69 -10.93 20.31
N ARG A 168 -0.51 -10.32 20.28
CA ARG A 168 -0.34 -8.85 20.29
C ARG A 168 -0.29 -8.35 18.84
N LEU A 169 -1.36 -7.70 18.41
CA LEU A 169 -1.50 -7.15 17.03
C LEU A 169 -1.50 -5.64 17.07
N ALA A 170 -0.59 -5.02 16.36
CA ALA A 170 -0.65 -3.59 16.10
C ALA A 170 -1.72 -3.29 15.04
N LEU A 171 -2.48 -2.20 15.23
CA LEU A 171 -3.53 -1.76 14.33
C LEU A 171 -3.38 -0.24 14.12
N ASP A 172 -3.20 0.19 12.87
CA ASP A 172 -3.01 1.62 12.56
C ASP A 172 -4.33 2.39 12.44
N SER A 173 -5.37 1.74 11.95
CA SER A 173 -6.70 2.34 11.80
C SER A 173 -7.76 1.26 11.67
N SER A 174 -8.93 1.44 12.25
CA SER A 174 -10.12 0.64 11.95
C SER A 174 -11.39 1.33 12.47
N THR A 175 -12.56 0.81 12.05
CA THR A 175 -13.85 1.18 12.66
C THR A 175 -13.97 0.55 14.05
N THR A 176 -14.84 1.11 14.90
CA THR A 176 -15.15 0.53 16.22
C THR A 176 -15.58 -0.93 16.10
N LEU A 177 -16.36 -1.26 15.08
CA LEU A 177 -16.81 -2.64 14.83
C LEU A 177 -15.65 -3.59 14.55
N GLY A 178 -14.70 -3.19 13.69
CA GLY A 178 -13.51 -4.00 13.41
C GLY A 178 -12.64 -4.21 14.65
N VAL A 179 -12.46 -3.16 15.46
CA VAL A 179 -11.74 -3.25 16.74
C VAL A 179 -12.41 -4.26 17.67
N THR A 180 -13.73 -4.14 17.88
CA THR A 180 -14.47 -5.05 18.76
C THR A 180 -14.40 -6.47 18.25
N ALA A 181 -14.62 -6.71 16.96
CA ALA A 181 -14.56 -8.05 16.38
C ALA A 181 -13.18 -8.71 16.55
N LEU A 182 -12.09 -7.98 16.37
CA LEU A 182 -10.72 -8.48 16.62
C LEU A 182 -10.52 -8.83 18.11
N GLN A 183 -10.96 -7.96 19.02
CA GLN A 183 -10.85 -8.21 20.47
C GLN A 183 -11.64 -9.43 20.92
N ASP A 184 -12.81 -9.67 20.34
CA ASP A 184 -13.66 -10.82 20.63
C ASP A 184 -12.99 -12.17 20.26
N THR A 185 -12.01 -12.16 19.33
CA THR A 185 -11.16 -13.33 19.04
C THR A 185 -10.04 -13.57 20.08
N GLY A 186 -9.90 -12.69 21.08
CA GLY A 186 -8.83 -12.72 22.08
C GLY A 186 -7.52 -12.06 21.63
N ILE A 187 -7.54 -11.27 20.55
CA ILE A 187 -6.39 -10.47 20.11
C ILE A 187 -6.23 -9.26 21.05
N SER A 188 -4.99 -9.03 21.50
CA SER A 188 -4.59 -7.84 22.23
C SER A 188 -4.14 -6.76 21.25
N LEU A 189 -4.97 -5.74 21.02
CA LEU A 189 -4.68 -4.65 20.11
C LEU A 189 -3.73 -3.62 20.72
N VAL A 190 -2.78 -3.16 19.90
CA VAL A 190 -1.79 -2.13 20.23
C VAL A 190 -1.84 -1.03 19.16
N GLU A 191 -1.48 0.20 19.53
CA GLU A 191 -1.41 1.33 18.60
C GLU A 191 -0.37 1.09 17.51
N GLY A 192 -0.82 1.02 16.26
CA GLY A 192 -0.01 0.68 15.09
C GLY A 192 0.59 1.88 14.36
N THR A 193 0.01 3.09 14.49
CA THR A 193 0.49 4.29 13.81
C THR A 193 1.93 4.60 14.21
N ARG A 194 2.24 4.56 15.52
CA ARG A 194 3.59 4.76 16.03
C ARG A 194 4.58 3.73 15.45
N VAL A 195 4.19 2.47 15.37
CA VAL A 195 5.04 1.40 14.81
C VAL A 195 5.43 1.73 13.37
N MET A 196 4.47 2.15 12.56
CA MET A 196 4.71 2.51 11.15
C MET A 196 5.51 3.80 11.01
N GLU A 197 5.27 4.80 11.83
CA GLU A 197 6.06 6.04 11.83
C GLU A 197 7.53 5.78 12.19
N GLU A 198 7.80 4.96 13.20
CA GLU A 198 9.14 4.54 13.58
C GLU A 198 9.82 3.72 12.47
N ALA A 199 9.10 2.80 11.83
CA ALA A 199 9.62 2.04 10.70
C ALA A 199 9.99 2.95 9.52
N ARG A 200 9.18 3.98 9.23
CA ARG A 200 9.31 4.88 8.07
C ARG A 200 10.27 6.04 8.28
N LYS A 201 10.62 6.41 9.51
CA LYS A 201 11.40 7.63 9.79
C LYS A 201 12.82 7.59 9.23
N VAL A 202 13.44 6.42 9.19
CA VAL A 202 14.79 6.23 8.62
C VAL A 202 14.66 5.68 7.20
N LYS A 203 15.15 6.44 6.22
CA LYS A 203 15.06 6.10 4.80
C LYS A 203 16.27 5.27 4.37
N GLY A 204 16.00 4.21 3.59
CA GLY A 204 17.04 3.45 2.92
C GLY A 204 17.67 4.21 1.74
N PRO A 205 18.82 3.75 1.22
CA PRO A 205 19.51 4.40 0.10
C PRO A 205 18.62 4.57 -1.13
N ASP A 206 17.85 3.53 -1.50
CA ASP A 206 16.96 3.56 -2.66
C ASP A 206 15.72 4.42 -2.43
N GLU A 207 15.22 4.51 -1.19
CA GLU A 207 14.18 5.48 -0.85
C GLU A 207 14.68 6.92 -1.03
N ILE A 208 15.93 7.21 -0.62
CA ILE A 208 16.55 8.53 -0.83
C ILE A 208 16.70 8.80 -2.33
N THR A 209 17.09 7.81 -3.11
CA THR A 209 17.19 7.92 -4.58
C THR A 209 15.82 8.19 -5.20
N ALA A 210 14.78 7.45 -4.82
CA ALA A 210 13.41 7.68 -5.27
C ALA A 210 12.91 9.08 -4.91
N MET A 211 13.20 9.56 -3.69
CA MET A 211 12.86 10.92 -3.26
C MET A 211 13.55 11.99 -4.12
N ARG A 212 14.82 11.79 -4.49
CA ARG A 212 15.56 12.71 -5.37
C ARG A 212 14.92 12.78 -6.75
N CYS A 213 14.54 11.62 -7.33
CA CYS A 213 13.81 11.56 -8.60
C CYS A 213 12.48 12.30 -8.52
N SER A 214 11.69 12.06 -7.48
CA SER A 214 10.41 12.75 -7.25
C SER A 214 10.58 14.28 -7.07
N LEU A 215 11.62 14.71 -6.35
CA LEU A 215 11.92 16.13 -6.17
C LEU A 215 12.35 16.80 -7.48
N GLU A 216 13.07 16.10 -8.35
CA GLU A 216 13.45 16.65 -9.67
C GLU A 216 12.21 16.86 -10.55
N GLY A 217 11.30 15.89 -10.63
CA GLY A 217 10.03 16.09 -11.35
C GLY A 217 9.22 17.26 -10.79
N THR A 218 9.16 17.37 -9.44
CA THR A 218 8.50 18.53 -8.80
C THR A 218 9.19 19.85 -9.15
N ARG A 219 10.52 19.89 -9.17
CA ARG A 219 11.30 21.08 -9.53
C ARG A 219 10.99 21.53 -10.96
N VAL A 220 10.95 20.59 -11.91
CA VAL A 220 10.63 20.87 -13.32
C VAL A 220 9.21 21.40 -13.45
N ALA A 221 8.24 20.71 -12.83
CA ALA A 221 6.83 21.12 -12.86
C ALA A 221 6.60 22.50 -12.24
N CYS A 222 7.22 22.81 -11.11
CA CYS A 222 7.18 24.14 -10.50
C CYS A 222 7.85 25.20 -11.36
N GLY A 223 8.95 24.87 -12.04
CA GLY A 223 9.61 25.79 -12.99
C GLY A 223 8.68 26.18 -14.14
N LYS A 224 8.07 25.21 -14.79
CA LYS A 224 7.10 25.45 -15.88
C LYS A 224 5.86 26.20 -15.41
N MET A 225 5.36 25.86 -14.21
CA MET A 225 4.27 26.62 -13.60
C MET A 225 4.66 28.10 -13.41
N PHE A 226 5.84 28.36 -12.87
CA PHE A 226 6.34 29.73 -12.66
C PHE A 226 6.49 30.52 -13.98
N GLU A 227 7.03 29.88 -15.02
CA GLU A 227 7.19 30.47 -16.35
C GLU A 227 5.85 30.82 -17.03
N ALA A 228 4.81 30.01 -16.77
CA ALA A 228 3.46 30.21 -17.31
C ALA A 228 2.65 31.29 -16.57
N MET A 229 3.06 31.70 -15.36
CA MET A 229 2.30 32.65 -14.54
C MET A 229 2.27 34.02 -15.20
N ALA A 230 1.06 34.58 -15.33
CA ALA A 230 0.83 35.92 -15.88
C ALA A 230 -0.23 36.66 -15.06
N PRO A 231 -0.16 38.01 -15.04
CA PRO A 231 -1.19 38.83 -14.39
C PRO A 231 -2.59 38.52 -14.93
N GLY A 232 -3.55 38.33 -14.04
CA GLY A 232 -4.94 37.99 -14.37
C GLY A 232 -5.25 36.47 -14.38
N MET A 233 -4.27 35.61 -14.24
CA MET A 233 -4.54 34.18 -14.02
C MET A 233 -5.15 33.94 -12.66
N SER A 234 -6.13 33.03 -12.62
CA SER A 234 -6.66 32.50 -11.36
C SER A 234 -5.74 31.42 -10.78
N GLU A 235 -5.86 31.15 -9.48
CA GLU A 235 -5.15 30.06 -8.81
C GLU A 235 -5.38 28.71 -9.51
N ASN A 236 -6.63 28.41 -9.92
CA ASN A 236 -6.95 27.19 -10.65
C ASN A 236 -6.24 27.05 -11.99
N GLN A 237 -6.02 28.17 -12.70
CA GLN A 237 -5.28 28.15 -13.96
C GLN A 237 -3.79 27.84 -13.72
N VAL A 238 -3.19 28.45 -12.70
CA VAL A 238 -1.80 28.18 -12.29
C VAL A 238 -1.66 26.73 -11.81
N TRP A 239 -2.59 26.28 -10.96
CA TRP A 239 -2.65 24.91 -10.48
C TRP A 239 -2.81 23.89 -11.61
N GLY A 240 -3.61 24.22 -12.63
CA GLY A 240 -3.79 23.37 -13.81
C GLY A 240 -2.49 23.13 -14.59
N VAL A 241 -1.61 24.13 -14.69
CA VAL A 241 -0.28 23.96 -15.29
C VAL A 241 0.57 22.98 -14.49
N LEU A 242 0.64 23.16 -13.16
CA LEU A 242 1.39 22.25 -12.28
C LEU A 242 0.92 20.79 -12.41
N TRP A 243 -0.39 20.58 -12.39
CA TRP A 243 -0.96 19.24 -12.53
C TRP A 243 -0.68 18.61 -13.89
N ALA A 244 -0.77 19.37 -14.98
CA ALA A 244 -0.47 18.86 -16.30
C ALA A 244 0.98 18.34 -16.39
N GLU A 245 1.92 19.08 -15.82
CA GLU A 245 3.34 18.71 -15.83
C GLU A 245 3.66 17.52 -14.88
N MET A 246 2.98 17.45 -13.74
CA MET A 246 3.18 16.33 -12.79
C MET A 246 2.59 15.01 -13.27
N LEU A 247 1.66 15.04 -14.25
CA LEU A 247 1.01 13.84 -14.80
C LEU A 247 1.56 13.44 -16.17
N ALA A 248 2.42 14.27 -16.79
CA ALA A 248 3.06 13.99 -18.07
C ALA A 248 4.23 13.02 -17.92
#